data_0c67bdbac7106f998d1a72d9251ced54
#
_entry.id   0c67bdbac7106f998d1a72d9251ced54
#
_cell.length_a   1.000
_cell.length_b   1.000
_cell.length_c   1.000
_cell.angle_alpha   90.00
_cell.angle_beta   90.00
_cell.angle_gamma   90.00
#
_symmetry.space_group_name_H-M   'P 1'
#
loop_
_entity.id
_entity.type
_entity.pdbx_description
1 polymer ?
#
loop_
_entity_poly.entity_id
_entity_poly.type
_entity_poly.pdbx_seq_one_letter_code
_entity_poly.pdbx_strand_id
1 'polypeptide(L)'
;ARRLVAHLGILSAHVMGYSMGARIAAFLAIAHPGHVRSLVFGGLGINMVRGVAGTGPVAHALEAASIDEVTNPTARTFRAFAEQTKSDLKALAACIRSARAPVTPAALAALRCPVLVVVGERDVIGGSATALAALIPGAHGIALADRDHQKAVGDKGFKEAVLNFLAEQR
;
A
#
# COMPACT_ATOMS: atom_id res chain seq x y z
N ALA A 1 8.74 -6.66 10.15
CA ALA A 1 8.06 -7.84 9.58
C ALA A 1 8.91 -9.11 9.74
N ARG A 2 10.17 -9.19 9.24
CA ARG A 2 11.02 -10.40 9.30
C ARG A 2 11.16 -10.99 10.71
N ARG A 3 11.48 -10.16 11.71
CA ARG A 3 11.64 -10.63 13.10
C ARG A 3 10.35 -11.26 13.67
N LEU A 4 9.19 -10.76 13.29
CA LEU A 4 7.90 -11.33 13.69
C LEU A 4 7.69 -12.72 13.06
N VAL A 5 7.94 -12.85 11.76
CA VAL A 5 7.84 -14.15 11.04
C VAL A 5 8.76 -15.18 11.68
N ALA A 6 10.02 -14.80 11.98
CA ALA A 6 10.98 -15.67 12.66
C ALA A 6 10.55 -16.02 14.11
N HIS A 7 10.03 -15.04 14.88
CA HIS A 7 9.54 -15.25 16.24
C HIS A 7 8.39 -16.25 16.31
N LEU A 8 7.51 -16.23 15.30
CA LEU A 8 6.38 -17.15 15.17
C LEU A 8 6.78 -18.54 14.61
N GLY A 9 8.06 -18.77 14.32
CA GLY A 9 8.52 -20.03 13.71
C GLY A 9 8.01 -20.27 12.29
N ILE A 10 7.52 -19.23 11.61
CA ILE A 10 6.98 -19.33 10.25
C ILE A 10 8.13 -19.28 9.26
N LEU A 11 8.28 -20.30 8.42
CA LEU A 11 9.32 -20.34 7.39
C LEU A 11 9.00 -19.39 6.23
N SER A 12 7.76 -19.43 5.73
CA SER A 12 7.29 -18.54 4.66
C SER A 12 5.79 -18.30 4.78
N ALA A 13 5.32 -17.15 4.30
CA ALA A 13 3.92 -16.74 4.40
C ALA A 13 3.43 -16.05 3.13
N HIS A 14 2.12 -16.04 2.92
CA HIS A 14 1.46 -15.08 2.04
C HIS A 14 1.44 -13.72 2.74
N VAL A 15 1.90 -12.69 2.06
CA VAL A 15 2.06 -11.35 2.65
C VAL A 15 1.15 -10.36 1.94
N MET A 16 0.27 -9.73 2.70
CA MET A 16 -0.59 -8.67 2.19
C MET A 16 -0.26 -7.36 2.91
N GLY A 17 -0.20 -6.29 2.17
CA GLY A 17 -0.09 -4.94 2.71
C GLY A 17 -0.99 -3.97 1.97
N TYR A 18 -1.55 -2.99 2.70
CA TYR A 18 -2.34 -1.91 2.12
C TYR A 18 -1.59 -0.59 2.21
N SER A 19 -1.57 0.20 1.14
CA SER A 19 -0.93 1.52 1.08
C SER A 19 0.54 1.47 1.53
N MET A 20 0.90 2.08 2.65
CA MET A 20 2.23 1.96 3.24
C MET A 20 2.61 0.51 3.54
N GLY A 21 1.65 -0.31 3.96
CA GLY A 21 1.84 -1.75 4.17
C GLY A 21 2.25 -2.50 2.91
N ALA A 22 1.73 -2.11 1.74
CA ALA A 22 2.13 -2.67 0.45
C ALA A 22 3.62 -2.40 0.15
N ARG A 23 4.10 -1.18 0.43
CA ARG A 23 5.52 -0.84 0.32
C ARG A 23 6.39 -1.66 1.27
N ILE A 24 5.95 -1.85 2.52
CA ILE A 24 6.66 -2.70 3.50
C ILE A 24 6.71 -4.15 3.02
N ALA A 25 5.61 -4.67 2.47
CA ALA A 25 5.55 -6.02 1.90
C ALA A 25 6.52 -6.18 0.71
N ALA A 26 6.61 -5.18 -0.17
CA ALA A 26 7.55 -5.17 -1.27
C ALA A 26 9.00 -5.27 -0.77
N PHE A 27 9.39 -4.42 0.18
CA PHE A 27 10.75 -4.48 0.77
C PHE A 27 11.04 -5.80 1.48
N LEU A 28 10.03 -6.39 2.15
CA LEU A 28 10.18 -7.71 2.77
C LEU A 28 10.51 -8.78 1.71
N ALA A 29 9.78 -8.79 0.61
CA ALA A 29 10.00 -9.77 -0.46
C ALA A 29 11.33 -9.56 -1.20
N ILE A 30 11.71 -8.30 -1.44
CA ILE A 30 12.99 -7.96 -2.08
C ILE A 30 14.17 -8.38 -1.20
N ALA A 31 14.11 -8.06 0.10
CA ALA A 31 15.23 -8.34 1.03
C ALA A 31 15.23 -9.80 1.54
N HIS A 32 14.10 -10.47 1.55
CA HIS A 32 13.94 -11.81 2.13
C HIS A 32 12.99 -12.68 1.31
N PRO A 33 13.31 -12.97 0.02
CA PRO A 33 12.40 -13.68 -0.89
C PRO A 33 11.99 -15.07 -0.39
N GLY A 34 12.85 -15.77 0.32
CA GLY A 34 12.52 -17.09 0.88
C GLY A 34 11.44 -17.08 1.98
N HIS A 35 11.11 -15.92 2.53
CA HIS A 35 10.04 -15.79 3.54
C HIS A 35 8.67 -15.44 2.95
N VAL A 36 8.57 -15.19 1.63
CA VAL A 36 7.34 -14.72 0.98
C VAL A 36 6.89 -15.72 -0.07
N ARG A 37 5.72 -16.33 0.15
CA ARG A 37 5.09 -17.29 -0.78
C ARG A 37 4.34 -16.58 -1.89
N SER A 38 3.59 -15.53 -1.56
CA SER A 38 2.93 -14.64 -2.50
C SER A 38 2.74 -13.25 -1.90
N LEU A 39 2.48 -12.25 -2.73
CA LEU A 39 2.29 -10.86 -2.34
C LEU A 39 0.93 -10.34 -2.78
N VAL A 40 0.29 -9.55 -1.92
CA VAL A 40 -0.84 -8.71 -2.29
C VAL A 40 -0.51 -7.25 -1.97
N PHE A 41 -0.49 -6.42 -3.00
CA PHE A 41 -0.36 -4.97 -2.88
C PHE A 41 -1.73 -4.33 -3.01
N GLY A 42 -2.31 -3.91 -1.88
CA GLY A 42 -3.59 -3.19 -1.83
C GLY A 42 -3.38 -1.68 -1.75
N GLY A 43 -4.16 -0.91 -2.49
CA GLY A 43 -4.16 0.56 -2.43
C GLY A 43 -2.82 1.22 -2.78
N LEU A 44 -1.90 0.51 -3.44
CA LEU A 44 -0.65 1.08 -3.92
C LEU A 44 -0.26 0.42 -5.25
N GLY A 45 -0.51 1.13 -6.33
CA GLY A 45 -0.16 0.78 -7.69
C GLY A 45 1.14 1.46 -8.13
N ILE A 46 1.14 2.05 -9.32
CA ILE A 46 2.35 2.60 -9.96
C ILE A 46 3.05 3.67 -9.12
N ASN A 47 2.35 4.32 -8.19
CA ASN A 47 2.94 5.30 -7.29
C ASN A 47 3.88 4.67 -6.24
N MET A 48 3.93 3.34 -6.14
CA MET A 48 5.00 2.64 -5.42
C MET A 48 6.38 3.00 -5.97
N VAL A 49 6.50 3.16 -7.28
CA VAL A 49 7.72 3.51 -8.00
C VAL A 49 7.86 5.01 -8.20
N ARG A 50 6.77 5.67 -8.64
CA ARG A 50 6.78 7.11 -8.98
C ARG A 50 6.82 8.01 -7.75
N GLY A 51 6.51 7.47 -6.58
CA GLY A 51 6.26 8.23 -5.36
C GLY A 51 4.81 8.70 -5.27
N VAL A 52 4.39 8.99 -4.04
CA VAL A 52 3.05 9.54 -3.76
C VAL A 52 3.15 11.06 -3.74
N ALA A 53 2.49 11.72 -4.69
CA ALA A 53 2.38 13.16 -4.68
C ALA A 53 1.54 13.63 -3.48
N GLY A 54 1.82 14.83 -2.98
CA GLY A 54 0.99 15.44 -1.91
C GLY A 54 1.32 15.01 -0.49
N THR A 55 2.43 14.31 -0.24
CA THR A 55 2.84 13.96 1.13
C THR A 55 3.12 15.19 2.01
N GLY A 56 3.67 16.27 1.45
CA GLY A 56 3.89 17.52 2.16
C GLY A 56 2.58 18.15 2.68
N PRO A 57 1.60 18.41 1.81
CA PRO A 57 0.28 18.89 2.24
C PRO A 57 -0.41 18.00 3.28
N VAL A 58 -0.29 16.66 3.18
CA VAL A 58 -0.85 15.74 4.18
C VAL A 58 -0.14 15.90 5.54
N ALA A 59 1.19 15.99 5.55
CA ALA A 59 1.93 16.20 6.79
C ALA A 59 1.57 17.55 7.44
N HIS A 60 1.45 18.63 6.64
CA HIS A 60 1.01 19.94 7.15
C HIS A 60 -0.41 19.90 7.73
N ALA A 61 -1.34 19.19 7.05
CA ALA A 61 -2.69 19.03 7.54
C ALA A 61 -2.75 18.29 8.89
N LEU A 62 -1.90 17.29 9.09
CA LEU A 62 -1.80 16.58 10.36
C LEU A 62 -1.21 17.44 11.48
N GLU A 63 -0.40 18.46 11.17
CA GLU A 63 0.22 19.39 12.12
C GLU A 63 -0.62 20.67 12.36
N ALA A 64 -1.61 20.97 11.50
CA ALA A 64 -2.47 22.14 11.64
C ALA A 64 -3.21 22.15 12.97
N ALA A 65 -3.49 23.33 13.53
CA ALA A 65 -4.20 23.47 14.79
C ALA A 65 -5.64 22.98 14.70
N SER A 66 -6.31 23.19 13.54
CA SER A 66 -7.66 22.72 13.26
C SER A 66 -7.76 22.14 11.85
N ILE A 67 -8.67 21.18 11.66
CA ILE A 67 -9.03 20.68 10.34
C ILE A 67 -9.62 21.78 9.43
N ASP A 68 -10.16 22.83 10.00
CA ASP A 68 -10.74 23.95 9.24
C ASP A 68 -9.71 24.81 8.52
N GLU A 69 -8.45 24.77 8.97
CA GLU A 69 -7.31 25.40 8.29
C GLU A 69 -6.83 24.63 7.06
N VAL A 70 -7.29 23.38 6.90
CA VAL A 70 -6.83 22.50 5.82
C VAL A 70 -7.63 22.72 4.55
N THR A 71 -7.05 23.41 3.58
CA THR A 71 -7.69 23.75 2.29
C THR A 71 -7.54 22.65 1.23
N ASN A 72 -6.49 21.83 1.29
CA ASN A 72 -6.28 20.75 0.34
C ASN A 72 -7.25 19.58 0.61
N PRO A 73 -8.13 19.20 -0.34
CA PRO A 73 -9.18 18.21 -0.10
C PRO A 73 -8.64 16.83 0.30
N THR A 74 -7.59 16.36 -0.37
CA THR A 74 -6.98 15.07 -0.05
C THR A 74 -6.35 15.07 1.34
N ALA A 75 -5.61 16.11 1.68
CA ALA A 75 -5.00 16.27 3.00
C ALA A 75 -6.05 16.39 4.11
N ARG A 76 -7.17 17.10 3.85
CA ARG A 76 -8.32 17.21 4.76
C ARG A 76 -8.95 15.83 5.03
N THR A 77 -9.07 14.99 4.01
CA THR A 77 -9.59 13.62 4.17
C THR A 77 -8.67 12.77 5.06
N PHE A 78 -7.35 12.85 4.88
CA PHE A 78 -6.40 12.17 5.76
C PHE A 78 -6.46 12.66 7.19
N ARG A 79 -6.57 13.98 7.40
CA ARG A 79 -6.72 14.57 8.73
C ARG A 79 -8.00 14.09 9.41
N ALA A 80 -9.14 14.15 8.72
CA ALA A 80 -10.43 13.68 9.24
C ALA A 80 -10.37 12.19 9.63
N PHE A 81 -9.77 11.35 8.79
CA PHE A 81 -9.58 9.93 9.09
C PHE A 81 -8.71 9.72 10.32
N ALA A 82 -7.60 10.45 10.45
CA ALA A 82 -6.71 10.35 11.60
C ALA A 82 -7.40 10.75 12.91
N GLU A 83 -8.22 11.80 12.89
CA GLU A 83 -9.04 12.22 14.05
C GLU A 83 -10.11 11.18 14.39
N GLN A 84 -10.83 10.66 13.39
CA GLN A 84 -11.85 9.63 13.58
C GLN A 84 -11.28 8.36 14.22
N THR A 85 -10.07 7.97 13.83
CA THR A 85 -9.36 6.81 14.39
C THR A 85 -8.59 7.11 15.66
N LYS A 86 -8.66 8.35 16.17
CA LYS A 86 -7.93 8.81 17.36
C LYS A 86 -6.41 8.54 17.27
N SER A 87 -5.87 8.67 16.06
CA SER A 87 -4.44 8.46 15.80
C SER A 87 -3.62 9.63 16.33
N ASP A 88 -2.37 9.37 16.72
CA ASP A 88 -1.42 10.43 17.05
C ASP A 88 -1.02 11.20 15.78
N LEU A 89 -1.52 12.42 15.66
CA LEU A 89 -1.32 13.28 14.48
C LEU A 89 0.16 13.64 14.28
N LYS A 90 0.91 13.87 15.37
CA LYS A 90 2.33 14.20 15.29
C LYS A 90 3.15 13.00 14.83
N ALA A 91 2.85 11.81 15.35
CA ALA A 91 3.50 10.58 14.93
C ALA A 91 3.20 10.27 13.44
N LEU A 92 1.95 10.47 12.99
CA LEU A 92 1.59 10.31 11.58
C LEU A 92 2.31 11.33 10.69
N ALA A 93 2.37 12.59 11.08
CA ALA A 93 3.10 13.62 10.33
C ALA A 93 4.59 13.28 10.21
N ALA A 94 5.24 12.87 11.32
CA ALA A 94 6.62 12.43 11.30
C ALA A 94 6.82 11.21 10.36
N CYS A 95 5.89 10.24 10.39
CA CYS A 95 5.91 9.09 9.49
C CYS A 95 5.78 9.51 8.02
N ILE A 96 4.89 10.45 7.69
CA ILE A 96 4.71 10.98 6.33
C ILE A 96 5.96 11.71 5.83
N ARG A 97 6.61 12.49 6.71
CA ARG A 97 7.85 13.24 6.39
C ARG A 97 9.08 12.36 6.29
N SER A 98 9.05 11.16 6.86
CA SER A 98 10.21 10.27 6.85
C SER A 98 10.64 9.95 5.41
N ALA A 99 11.95 10.05 5.14
CA ALA A 99 12.53 9.65 3.87
C ALA A 99 12.26 8.15 3.63
N ARG A 100 11.70 7.82 2.47
CA ARG A 100 11.41 6.45 2.08
C ARG A 100 12.23 6.09 0.87
N ALA A 101 13.03 5.01 0.98
CA ALA A 101 13.74 4.48 -0.17
C ALA A 101 12.73 4.16 -1.30
N PRO A 102 13.00 4.56 -2.54
CA PRO A 102 12.15 4.21 -3.67
C PRO A 102 12.21 2.70 -3.94
N VAL A 103 11.08 2.13 -4.31
CA VAL A 103 11.05 0.77 -4.89
C VAL A 103 11.31 0.93 -6.37
N THR A 104 12.40 0.37 -6.87
CA THR A 104 12.78 0.52 -8.28
C THR A 104 12.08 -0.50 -9.17
N PRO A 105 11.84 -0.20 -10.46
CA PRO A 105 11.32 -1.17 -11.42
C PRO A 105 12.16 -2.45 -11.48
N ALA A 106 13.49 -2.31 -11.44
CA ALA A 106 14.39 -3.45 -11.46
C ALA A 106 14.22 -4.38 -10.24
N ALA A 107 14.01 -3.81 -9.04
CA ALA A 107 13.74 -4.59 -7.83
C ALA A 107 12.39 -5.32 -7.91
N LEU A 108 11.37 -4.70 -8.51
CA LEU A 108 10.07 -5.32 -8.74
C LEU A 108 10.15 -6.44 -9.78
N ALA A 109 10.89 -6.24 -10.87
CA ALA A 109 11.12 -7.25 -11.90
C ALA A 109 11.90 -8.47 -11.38
N ALA A 110 12.62 -8.32 -10.28
CA ALA A 110 13.36 -9.41 -9.63
C ALA A 110 12.50 -10.27 -8.68
N LEU A 111 11.24 -9.88 -8.39
CA LEU A 111 10.34 -10.69 -7.56
C LEU A 111 10.08 -12.05 -8.21
N ARG A 112 10.08 -13.12 -7.39
CA ARG A 112 9.94 -14.51 -7.84
C ARG A 112 8.65 -15.18 -7.34
N CYS A 113 7.91 -14.53 -6.47
CA CYS A 113 6.63 -15.03 -5.98
C CYS A 113 5.47 -14.44 -6.78
N PRO A 114 4.31 -15.12 -6.82
CA PRO A 114 3.08 -14.56 -7.39
C PRO A 114 2.69 -13.24 -6.72
N VAL A 115 2.23 -12.28 -7.52
CA VAL A 115 1.86 -10.93 -7.03
C VAL A 115 0.48 -10.54 -7.55
N LEU A 116 -0.37 -10.08 -6.64
CA LEU A 116 -1.64 -9.42 -6.95
C LEU A 116 -1.54 -7.94 -6.55
N VAL A 117 -1.97 -7.06 -7.45
CA VAL A 117 -2.10 -5.62 -7.20
C VAL A 117 -3.57 -5.23 -7.29
N VAL A 118 -4.15 -4.69 -6.21
CA VAL A 118 -5.56 -4.27 -6.19
C VAL A 118 -5.65 -2.82 -5.74
N VAL A 119 -6.16 -1.94 -6.60
CA VAL A 119 -6.27 -0.50 -6.33
C VAL A 119 -7.63 0.01 -6.80
N GLY A 120 -8.19 0.98 -6.12
CA GLY A 120 -9.39 1.65 -6.58
C GLY A 120 -9.14 2.45 -7.87
N GLU A 121 -10.10 2.44 -8.79
CA GLU A 121 -9.99 3.16 -10.06
C GLU A 121 -9.82 4.67 -9.86
N ARG A 122 -10.43 5.21 -8.79
CA ARG A 122 -10.34 6.63 -8.40
C ARG A 122 -9.26 6.90 -7.35
N ASP A 123 -8.38 5.93 -7.09
CA ASP A 123 -7.31 6.06 -6.10
C ASP A 123 -6.12 6.85 -6.68
N VAL A 124 -6.13 8.16 -6.48
CA VAL A 124 -5.04 9.05 -6.90
C VAL A 124 -3.76 8.85 -6.09
N ILE A 125 -3.85 8.22 -4.92
CA ILE A 125 -2.72 7.94 -4.02
C ILE A 125 -1.97 6.70 -4.48
N GLY A 126 -2.70 5.63 -4.76
CA GLY A 126 -2.14 4.37 -5.24
C GLY A 126 -1.70 4.43 -6.69
N GLY A 127 -2.46 5.11 -7.53
CA GLY A 127 -2.28 5.11 -8.97
C GLY A 127 -2.66 3.76 -9.61
N SER A 128 -2.32 3.56 -10.87
CA SER A 128 -2.76 2.38 -11.64
C SER A 128 -2.21 1.05 -11.11
N ALA A 129 -3.11 0.10 -10.82
CA ALA A 129 -2.77 -1.27 -10.47
C ALA A 129 -2.12 -2.02 -11.63
N THR A 130 -2.71 -1.91 -12.82
CA THR A 130 -2.23 -2.60 -14.03
C THR A 130 -0.86 -2.10 -14.47
N ALA A 131 -0.59 -0.80 -14.34
CA ALA A 131 0.71 -0.24 -14.66
C ALA A 131 1.81 -0.74 -13.69
N LEU A 132 1.51 -0.95 -12.40
CA LEU A 132 2.46 -1.56 -11.48
C LEU A 132 2.65 -3.05 -11.79
N ALA A 133 1.56 -3.79 -12.01
CA ALA A 133 1.62 -5.21 -12.34
C ALA A 133 2.46 -5.48 -13.60
N ALA A 134 2.40 -4.60 -14.60
CA ALA A 134 3.21 -4.71 -15.82
C ALA A 134 4.73 -4.64 -15.57
N LEU A 135 5.18 -4.13 -14.42
CA LEU A 135 6.59 -4.12 -14.02
C LEU A 135 7.04 -5.40 -13.31
N ILE A 136 6.12 -6.31 -13.01
CA ILE A 136 6.38 -7.50 -12.18
C ILE A 136 6.02 -8.75 -13.00
N PRO A 137 6.97 -9.65 -13.30
CA PRO A 137 6.68 -10.84 -14.09
C PRO A 137 5.56 -11.69 -13.49
N GLY A 138 4.53 -12.00 -14.29
CA GLY A 138 3.40 -12.83 -13.86
C GLY A 138 2.42 -12.19 -12.87
N ALA A 139 2.56 -10.91 -12.56
CA ALA A 139 1.64 -10.23 -11.65
C ALA A 139 0.29 -9.91 -12.29
N HIS A 140 -0.76 -9.91 -11.47
CA HIS A 140 -2.11 -9.51 -11.86
C HIS A 140 -2.46 -8.15 -11.24
N GLY A 141 -3.03 -7.25 -12.05
CA GLY A 141 -3.49 -5.93 -11.63
C GLY A 141 -5.00 -5.79 -11.75
N ILE A 142 -5.68 -5.43 -10.66
CA ILE A 142 -7.14 -5.23 -10.61
C ILE A 142 -7.44 -3.80 -10.20
N ALA A 143 -8.22 -3.10 -11.03
CA ALA A 143 -8.80 -1.81 -10.69
C ALA A 143 -10.24 -2.00 -10.19
N LEU A 144 -10.54 -1.54 -8.99
CA LEU A 144 -11.89 -1.60 -8.43
C LEU A 144 -12.71 -0.39 -8.88
N ALA A 145 -13.77 -0.64 -9.63
CA ALA A 145 -14.62 0.40 -10.19
C ALA A 145 -15.16 1.35 -9.10
N ASP A 146 -15.09 2.65 -9.35
CA ASP A 146 -15.62 3.71 -8.49
C ASP A 146 -15.09 3.74 -7.04
N ARG A 147 -13.95 3.10 -6.75
CA ARG A 147 -13.34 3.12 -5.41
C ARG A 147 -12.16 4.06 -5.36
N ASP A 148 -12.13 4.85 -4.30
CA ASP A 148 -10.98 5.66 -3.88
C ASP A 148 -10.10 4.87 -2.90
N HIS A 149 -9.03 5.51 -2.41
CA HIS A 149 -8.06 4.91 -1.51
C HIS A 149 -8.66 4.33 -0.23
N GLN A 150 -9.66 4.98 0.34
CA GLN A 150 -10.26 4.57 1.62
C GLN A 150 -11.37 3.55 1.44
N LYS A 151 -12.18 3.70 0.39
CA LYS A 151 -13.32 2.80 0.13
C LYS A 151 -12.89 1.45 -0.41
N ALA A 152 -11.73 1.38 -1.07
CA ALA A 152 -11.24 0.13 -1.67
C ALA A 152 -10.90 -0.93 -0.62
N VAL A 153 -10.32 -0.57 0.53
CA VAL A 153 -9.84 -1.55 1.54
C VAL A 153 -10.97 -2.41 2.13
N GLY A 154 -12.15 -1.85 2.28
CA GLY A 154 -13.33 -2.55 2.82
C GLY A 154 -14.22 -3.19 1.75
N ASP A 155 -13.95 -2.95 0.48
CA ASP A 155 -14.79 -3.36 -0.64
C ASP A 155 -14.89 -4.88 -0.78
N LYS A 156 -16.08 -5.35 -1.18
CA LYS A 156 -16.34 -6.78 -1.40
C LYS A 156 -15.45 -7.33 -2.53
N GLY A 157 -15.33 -6.59 -3.63
CA GLY A 157 -14.50 -6.98 -4.76
C GLY A 157 -13.00 -7.06 -4.40
N PHE A 158 -12.51 -6.19 -3.49
CA PHE A 158 -11.16 -6.32 -2.94
C PHE A 158 -10.97 -7.65 -2.21
N LYS A 159 -11.90 -7.98 -1.33
CA LYS A 159 -11.83 -9.23 -0.53
C LYS A 159 -11.92 -10.46 -1.42
N GLU A 160 -12.83 -10.46 -2.38
CA GLU A 160 -12.99 -11.56 -3.35
C GLU A 160 -11.73 -11.76 -4.20
N ALA A 161 -11.15 -10.68 -4.73
CA ALA A 161 -9.91 -10.74 -5.49
C ALA A 161 -8.76 -11.35 -4.69
N VAL A 162 -8.60 -10.94 -3.43
CA VAL A 162 -7.56 -11.47 -2.54
C VAL A 162 -7.81 -12.94 -2.22
N LEU A 163 -9.04 -13.33 -1.88
CA LEU A 163 -9.37 -14.72 -1.53
C LEU A 163 -9.18 -15.66 -2.73
N ASN A 164 -9.61 -15.26 -3.91
CA ASN A 164 -9.43 -16.04 -5.14
C ASN A 164 -7.94 -16.21 -5.46
N PHE A 165 -7.16 -15.11 -5.43
CA PHE A 165 -5.72 -15.18 -5.63
C PHE A 165 -5.02 -16.11 -4.64
N LEU A 166 -5.36 -16.04 -3.36
CA LEU A 166 -4.76 -16.91 -2.33
C LEU A 166 -5.17 -18.39 -2.51
N ALA A 167 -6.37 -18.67 -3.00
CA ALA A 167 -6.83 -20.04 -3.29
C ALA A 167 -6.00 -20.70 -4.39
N GLU A 168 -5.55 -19.94 -5.38
CA GLU A 168 -4.68 -20.39 -6.47
C GLU A 168 -3.24 -20.68 -6.03
N GLN A 169 -2.83 -20.21 -4.85
CA GLN A 169 -1.47 -20.38 -4.31
C GLN A 169 -1.33 -21.56 -3.31
N ARG A 170 -2.30 -22.45 -3.25
CA ARG A 170 -2.30 -23.63 -2.36
C ARG A 170 -1.46 -24.76 -2.90
#